data_64e70f7acd4593914d06217d3bd7d891
#
_entry.id   64e70f7acd4593914d06217d3bd7d891
#
_cell.length_a   1.000
_cell.length_b   1.000
_cell.length_c   1.000
_cell.angle_alpha   90.00
_cell.angle_beta   90.00
_cell.angle_gamma   90.00
#
_symmetry.space_group_name_H-M   'P 1'
#
loop_
_entity.id
_entity.type
_entity.pdbx_description
1 polymer ?
#
loop_
_entity_poly.entity_id
_entity_poly.type
_entity_poly.pdbx_seq_one_letter_code
_entity_poly.pdbx_strand_id
1 'polypeptide(L)' 'MSKIAVLCNDGVEEIECLTVVDFCRRAGIEVITVSVTGKRQIMGAHQIVFHADEVYADMNFDEFDG' A
#
# COMPACT_ATOMS: atom_id res chain seq x y z
N MET A 1 -16.48 -7.40 6.28
CA MET A 1 -15.03 -7.38 6.40
C MET A 1 -14.50 -6.05 5.87
N SER A 2 -13.60 -5.41 6.61
CA SER A 2 -13.08 -4.11 6.22
C SER A 2 -12.05 -4.25 5.11
N LYS A 3 -12.01 -3.26 4.22
CA LYS A 3 -11.07 -3.20 3.11
C LYS A 3 -10.40 -1.83 3.12
N ILE A 4 -9.08 -1.82 3.22
CA ILE A 4 -8.27 -0.61 3.38
C ILE A 4 -7.25 -0.48 2.26
N ALA A 5 -7.09 0.74 1.75
CA ALA A 5 -6.03 1.06 0.80
C ALA A 5 -4.90 1.78 1.54
N VAL A 6 -3.67 1.36 1.32
CA VAL A 6 -2.48 2.05 1.82
C VAL A 6 -1.78 2.68 0.63
N LEU A 7 -1.76 4.01 0.59
CA LEU A 7 -1.17 4.76 -0.52
C LEU A 7 0.35 4.84 -0.34
N CYS A 8 1.08 4.45 -1.36
CA CYS A 8 2.54 4.38 -1.33
C CYS A 8 3.15 5.29 -2.39
N ASN A 9 4.21 6.00 -2.02
CA ASN A 9 4.97 6.87 -2.91
C ASN A 9 6.46 6.61 -2.70
N ASP A 10 7.28 7.02 -3.65
CA ASP A 10 8.73 6.96 -3.47
C ASP A 10 9.13 7.83 -2.27
N GLY A 11 10.08 7.34 -1.48
CA GLY A 11 10.48 8.01 -0.25
C GLY A 11 9.65 7.61 0.97
N VAL A 12 8.66 6.73 0.80
CA VAL A 12 7.87 6.23 1.94
C VAL A 12 8.77 5.49 2.92
N GLU A 13 8.45 5.64 4.22
CA GLU A 13 9.16 4.87 5.25
C GLU A 13 8.70 3.42 5.17
N GLU A 14 9.50 2.57 4.49
CA GLU A 14 9.09 1.21 4.18
C GLU A 14 8.78 0.37 5.42
N ILE A 15 9.54 0.55 6.50
CA ILE A 15 9.31 -0.21 7.72
C ILE A 15 7.96 0.15 8.33
N GLU A 16 7.65 1.43 8.43
CA GLU A 16 6.38 1.90 8.98
C GLU A 16 5.21 1.49 8.09
N CYS A 17 5.35 1.68 6.79
CA CYS A 17 4.30 1.33 5.83
C CYS A 17 4.00 -0.17 5.85
N LEU A 18 5.02 -1.00 5.71
CA LEU A 18 4.84 -2.45 5.61
C LEU A 18 4.45 -3.07 6.94
N THR A 19 4.85 -2.47 8.07
CA THR A 19 4.42 -2.92 9.40
C THR A 19 2.91 -2.76 9.56
N VAL A 20 2.37 -1.62 9.15
CA VAL A 20 0.91 -1.38 9.19
C VAL A 20 0.18 -2.41 8.32
N VAL A 21 0.69 -2.65 7.10
CA VAL A 21 0.11 -3.65 6.20
C VAL A 21 0.11 -5.03 6.85
N ASP A 22 1.23 -5.43 7.44
CA ASP A 22 1.37 -6.73 8.08
C ASP A 22 0.40 -6.88 9.25
N PHE A 23 0.34 -5.90 10.15
CA PHE A 23 -0.57 -5.94 11.29
C PHE A 23 -2.03 -6.04 10.87
N CYS A 24 -2.42 -5.24 9.89
CA CYS A 24 -3.81 -5.24 9.42
C CYS A 24 -4.18 -6.58 8.79
N ARG A 25 -3.29 -7.14 7.99
CA ARG A 25 -3.53 -8.45 7.36
C ARG A 25 -3.63 -9.55 8.40
N ARG A 26 -2.81 -9.52 9.46
CA ARG A 26 -2.87 -10.49 10.54
C ARG A 26 -4.17 -10.37 11.33
N ALA A 27 -4.74 -9.18 11.40
CA ALA A 27 -6.03 -8.95 12.07
C ALA A 27 -7.24 -9.33 11.21
N GLY A 28 -7.02 -9.85 10.01
CA GLY A 28 -8.10 -10.25 9.11
C GLY A 28 -8.67 -9.11 8.27
N ILE A 29 -7.99 -7.97 8.24
CA ILE A 29 -8.41 -6.83 7.42
C ILE A 29 -7.81 -7.00 6.02
N GLU A 30 -8.64 -6.81 4.99
CA GLU A 30 -8.15 -6.81 3.62
C GLU A 30 -7.41 -5.50 3.35
N VAL A 31 -6.12 -5.59 3.02
CA VAL A 31 -5.27 -4.43 2.78
C VAL A 31 -4.67 -4.53 1.38
N ILE A 32 -4.86 -3.48 0.61
CA ILE A 32 -4.29 -3.33 -0.73
C ILE A 32 -3.32 -2.17 -0.70
N THR A 33 -2.07 -2.40 -1.07
CA THR A 33 -1.10 -1.33 -1.24
C THR A 33 -1.26 -0.74 -2.63
N VAL A 34 -1.30 0.59 -2.70
CA VAL A 34 -1.58 1.31 -3.95
C VAL A 34 -0.47 2.31 -4.21
N SER A 35 0.22 2.17 -5.35
CA SER A 35 1.24 3.13 -5.75
C SER A 35 0.61 4.37 -6.37
N VAL A 36 1.04 5.54 -5.92
CA VAL A 36 0.62 6.82 -6.51
C VAL A 36 1.64 7.37 -7.50
N THR A 37 2.70 6.59 -7.80
CA THR A 37 3.79 7.05 -8.68
C THR A 37 3.54 6.79 -10.16
N GLY A 38 2.51 6.04 -10.50
CA GLY A 38 2.24 5.61 -11.88
C GLY A 38 2.80 4.25 -12.22
N LYS A 39 3.57 3.63 -11.33
CA LYS A 39 4.11 2.28 -11.51
C LYS A 39 4.09 1.56 -10.16
N ARG A 40 4.06 0.22 -10.19
CA ARG A 40 3.97 -0.58 -8.97
C ARG A 40 5.23 -0.52 -8.11
N GLN A 41 6.38 -0.30 -8.72
CA GLN A 41 7.64 -0.28 -7.99
C GLN A 41 7.75 0.97 -7.12
N ILE A 42 8.05 0.76 -5.85
CA ILE A 42 8.22 1.82 -4.86
C ILE A 42 9.63 1.75 -4.30
N MET A 43 10.32 2.88 -4.30
CA MET A 43 11.62 3.03 -3.65
C MET A 43 11.41 3.66 -2.27
N GLY A 44 11.60 2.90 -1.20
CA GLY A 44 11.45 3.41 0.15
C GLY A 44 12.55 4.36 0.58
N ALA A 45 12.38 4.99 1.73
CA ALA A 45 13.32 5.98 2.26
C ALA A 45 14.70 5.40 2.55
N HIS A 46 14.79 4.11 2.84
CA HIS A 46 16.04 3.40 3.10
C HIS A 46 16.57 2.66 1.87
N GLN A 47 16.12 3.06 0.67
CA GLN A 47 16.52 2.45 -0.60
C GLN A 47 16.10 0.98 -0.74
N ILE A 48 15.07 0.58 0.00
CA ILE A 48 14.47 -0.74 -0.14
C ILE A 48 13.37 -0.65 -1.19
N VAL A 49 13.47 -1.46 -2.24
CA VAL A 49 12.48 -1.47 -3.32
C VAL A 49 11.44 -2.55 -3.01
N PHE A 50 10.17 -2.18 -3.11
CA PHE A 50 9.09 -3.15 -3.03
C PHE A 50 8.02 -2.82 -4.09
N HIS A 51 7.10 -3.76 -4.32
CA HIS A 51 6.05 -3.58 -5.31
C HIS A 51 4.71 -3.44 -4.61
N ALA A 52 3.97 -2.39 -4.96
CA ALA A 52 2.60 -2.23 -4.50
C ALA A 52 1.70 -3.24 -5.22
N ASP A 53 0.57 -3.54 -4.60
CA ASP A 53 -0.40 -4.47 -5.20
C ASP A 53 -1.05 -3.87 -6.45
N GLU A 54 -1.33 -2.56 -6.43
CA GLU A 54 -2.03 -1.88 -7.50
C GLU A 54 -1.45 -0.49 -7.75
N VAL A 55 -1.82 0.10 -8.88
CA VAL A 55 -1.49 1.49 -9.24
C VAL A 55 -2.75 2.34 -9.09
N TYR A 56 -2.62 3.53 -8.51
CA TYR A 56 -3.72 4.42 -8.20
C TYR A 56 -4.65 4.67 -9.39
N ALA A 57 -4.06 4.90 -10.58
CA ALA A 57 -4.83 5.22 -11.77
C ALA A 57 -5.79 4.10 -12.20
N ASP A 58 -5.52 2.86 -11.78
CA ASP A 58 -6.33 1.69 -12.13
C ASP A 58 -7.34 1.32 -11.06
N MET A 59 -7.42 2.11 -9.97
CA MET A 59 -8.21 1.73 -8.80
C MET A 59 -9.61 2.33 -8.81
N ASN A 60 -10.55 1.55 -8.32
CA ASN A 60 -11.88 2.00 -7.93
C ASN A 60 -11.98 1.85 -6.42
N PHE A 61 -12.12 2.97 -5.71
CA PHE A 61 -12.12 3.00 -4.27
C PHE A 61 -13.51 2.86 -3.63
N ASP A 62 -14.55 2.64 -4.42
CA ASP A 62 -15.94 2.57 -3.92
C ASP A 62 -16.14 1.46 -2.88
N GLU A 63 -15.35 0.39 -2.96
CA GLU A 63 -15.45 -0.74 -2.05
C GLU A 63 -14.58 -0.60 -0.80
N PHE A 64 -13.79 0.47 -0.70
CA PHE A 64 -12.86 0.64 0.41
C PHE A 64 -13.48 1.38 1.59
N ASP A 65 -13.12 0.96 2.78
CA ASP A 65 -13.54 1.59 4.03
C ASP A 65 -12.56 2.66 4.50
N GLY A 66 -11.35 2.60 4.03
CA GLY A 66 -10.33 3.57 4.40
C GLY A 66 -9.04 3.42 3.64
#